data_f8534256ccba342dfac95eee214ad9ae
#
_entry.id   f8534256ccba342dfac95eee214ad9ae
#
_cell.length_a   1.000
_cell.length_b   1.000
_cell.length_c   1.000
_cell.angle_alpha   90.00
_cell.angle_beta   90.00
_cell.angle_gamma   90.00
#
_symmetry.space_group_name_H-M   'P 1'
#
loop_
_entity.id
_entity.type
_entity.pdbx_description
1 polymer ?
#
loop_
_entity_poly.entity_id
_entity_poly.type
_entity_poly.pdbx_seq_one_letter_code
_entity_poly.pdbx_strand_id
1 'polypeptide(L)'
;MGRITASELSWSVKGHRLLDNIEMAAHDGKIVGLLGPNGSGKSTLLRLLAGLRGPDTGTVRYDDTSLRDLGRRALARRLAVVEQDVTAHNHVSVRQVVELGRTPFRGRFDALTDHDRRIVDAALERVDVADKQHRSWHTLSGGEKQRTQLARALAQEPREILLDEPTNHLDIRHQLELLDLLGTLDVTCVVALHDLNLAARYCDHVVILDHGQVVDAGTPGTVLTAELIESVYGVNVLIDREPTTGALRVTYLAAVRETTARKAMQDDPR
;
A
#
# COMPACT_ATOMS: atom_id res chain seq x y z
N MET A 1 -5.89 4.24 -19.91
CA MET A 1 -6.53 3.18 -19.10
C MET A 1 -5.66 2.94 -17.88
N GLY A 2 -6.22 2.72 -16.70
CA GLY A 2 -5.45 2.47 -15.49
C GLY A 2 -4.80 1.09 -15.55
N ARG A 3 -3.57 0.97 -15.00
CA ARG A 3 -2.83 -0.30 -14.97
C ARG A 3 -3.46 -1.33 -14.04
N ILE A 4 -4.02 -0.86 -12.90
CA ILE A 4 -4.83 -1.70 -12.01
C ILE A 4 -6.22 -1.07 -11.92
N THR A 5 -7.25 -1.84 -12.17
CA THR A 5 -8.64 -1.42 -11.96
C THR A 5 -9.37 -2.45 -11.12
N ALA A 6 -10.21 -1.97 -10.23
CA ALA A 6 -11.19 -2.75 -9.50
C ALA A 6 -12.57 -2.20 -9.86
N SER A 7 -13.51 -3.06 -10.23
CA SER A 7 -14.87 -2.70 -10.60
C SER A 7 -15.87 -3.59 -9.88
N GLU A 8 -16.85 -2.95 -9.22
CA GLU A 8 -17.94 -3.59 -8.45
C GLU A 8 -17.41 -4.62 -7.43
N LEU A 9 -16.20 -4.36 -6.88
CA LEU A 9 -15.47 -5.34 -6.08
C LEU A 9 -16.06 -5.43 -4.68
N SER A 10 -16.60 -6.59 -4.31
CA SER A 10 -17.11 -6.83 -2.95
C SER A 10 -16.52 -8.11 -2.36
N TRP A 11 -16.35 -8.10 -1.03
CA TRP A 11 -15.85 -9.26 -0.30
C TRP A 11 -16.35 -9.33 1.13
N SER A 12 -16.66 -10.55 1.57
CA SER A 12 -17.21 -10.83 2.88
C SER A 12 -16.44 -11.93 3.62
N VAL A 13 -16.44 -11.88 4.94
CA VAL A 13 -15.92 -12.95 5.81
C VAL A 13 -16.98 -13.34 6.80
N LYS A 14 -17.31 -14.64 6.84
CA LYS A 14 -18.32 -15.19 7.78
C LYS A 14 -19.63 -14.42 7.77
N GLY A 15 -20.09 -13.98 6.59
CA GLY A 15 -21.31 -13.21 6.41
C GLY A 15 -21.20 -11.70 6.68
N HIS A 16 -20.07 -11.21 7.17
CA HIS A 16 -19.83 -9.79 7.35
C HIS A 16 -19.16 -9.21 6.10
N ARG A 17 -19.79 -8.23 5.45
CA ARG A 17 -19.23 -7.52 4.30
C ARG A 17 -18.14 -6.59 4.76
N LEU A 18 -16.93 -6.82 4.26
CA LEU A 18 -15.74 -6.02 4.58
C LEU A 18 -15.40 -5.03 3.47
N LEU A 19 -15.77 -5.33 2.23
CA LEU A 19 -15.70 -4.41 1.10
C LEU A 19 -17.00 -4.52 0.31
N ASP A 20 -17.51 -3.37 -0.12
CA ASP A 20 -18.79 -3.26 -0.79
C ASP A 20 -18.70 -2.34 -1.99
N ASN A 21 -18.87 -2.92 -3.18
CA ASN A 21 -18.94 -2.20 -4.46
C ASN A 21 -17.76 -1.22 -4.67
N ILE A 22 -16.52 -1.68 -4.48
CA ILE A 22 -15.33 -0.87 -4.65
C ILE A 22 -15.06 -0.61 -6.14
N GLU A 23 -14.95 0.69 -6.46
CA GLU A 23 -14.46 1.19 -7.75
C GLU A 23 -13.14 1.92 -7.52
N MET A 24 -12.08 1.52 -8.20
CA MET A 24 -10.81 2.25 -8.18
C MET A 24 -9.97 2.00 -9.44
N ALA A 25 -9.09 2.96 -9.72
CA ALA A 25 -8.06 2.83 -10.76
C ALA A 25 -6.72 3.34 -10.27
N ALA A 26 -5.65 2.59 -10.56
CA ALA A 26 -4.27 3.04 -10.41
C ALA A 26 -3.63 3.16 -11.79
N HIS A 27 -3.32 4.39 -12.18
CA HIS A 27 -2.76 4.72 -13.50
C HIS A 27 -1.28 4.40 -13.58
N ASP A 28 -0.81 4.18 -14.79
CA ASP A 28 0.58 3.80 -15.09
C ASP A 28 1.60 4.81 -14.55
N GLY A 29 2.60 4.33 -13.83
CA GLY A 29 3.67 5.13 -13.24
C GLY A 29 3.21 6.08 -12.12
N LYS A 30 2.00 5.91 -11.57
CA LYS A 30 1.43 6.77 -10.52
C LYS A 30 1.42 6.12 -9.16
N ILE A 31 1.54 6.95 -8.13
CA ILE A 31 1.39 6.53 -6.72
C ILE A 31 -0.05 6.82 -6.29
N VAL A 32 -0.78 5.77 -5.96
CA VAL A 32 -2.16 5.85 -5.44
C VAL A 32 -2.15 5.54 -3.95
N GLY A 33 -2.53 6.51 -3.12
CA GLY A 33 -2.68 6.34 -1.68
C GLY A 33 -4.05 5.75 -1.32
N LEU A 34 -4.07 4.64 -0.61
CA LEU A 34 -5.28 4.14 0.05
C LEU A 34 -5.34 4.71 1.46
N LEU A 35 -6.32 5.53 1.74
CA LEU A 35 -6.53 6.22 3.00
C LEU A 35 -7.82 5.78 3.67
N GLY A 36 -7.95 6.02 4.97
CA GLY A 36 -9.13 5.69 5.74
C GLY A 36 -8.75 5.22 7.15
N PRO A 37 -9.71 5.21 8.08
CA PRO A 37 -9.47 4.79 9.47
C PRO A 37 -9.09 3.31 9.55
N ASN A 38 -8.67 2.86 10.75
CA ASN A 38 -8.42 1.46 11.00
C ASN A 38 -9.70 0.65 10.81
N GLY A 39 -9.58 -0.49 10.12
CA GLY A 39 -10.75 -1.34 9.81
C GLY A 39 -11.56 -0.89 8.59
N SER A 40 -11.19 0.18 7.88
CA SER A 40 -11.91 0.64 6.68
C SER A 40 -11.80 -0.31 5.48
N GLY A 41 -10.89 -1.31 5.51
CA GLY A 41 -10.75 -2.31 4.44
C GLY A 41 -9.50 -2.18 3.57
N LYS A 42 -8.57 -1.25 3.84
CA LYS A 42 -7.36 -1.00 3.04
C LYS A 42 -6.54 -2.26 2.75
N SER A 43 -6.10 -2.97 3.80
CA SER A 43 -5.32 -4.22 3.66
C SER A 43 -6.12 -5.34 2.98
N THR A 44 -7.44 -5.36 3.18
CA THR A 44 -8.32 -6.32 2.51
C THR A 44 -8.36 -6.03 1.00
N LEU A 45 -8.51 -4.77 0.63
CA LEU A 45 -8.49 -4.34 -0.78
C LEU A 45 -7.14 -4.68 -1.43
N LEU A 46 -6.01 -4.37 -0.77
CA LEU A 46 -4.68 -4.74 -1.29
C LEU A 46 -4.56 -6.25 -1.53
N ARG A 47 -5.08 -7.09 -0.62
CA ARG A 47 -5.06 -8.56 -0.78
C ARG A 47 -5.92 -9.05 -1.95
N LEU A 48 -7.05 -8.39 -2.23
CA LEU A 48 -7.88 -8.69 -3.40
C LEU A 48 -7.19 -8.27 -4.69
N LEU A 49 -6.60 -7.06 -4.72
CA LEU A 49 -5.80 -6.58 -5.85
C LEU A 49 -4.62 -7.52 -6.12
N ALA A 50 -3.95 -8.01 -5.08
CA ALA A 50 -2.84 -8.97 -5.19
C ALA A 50 -3.25 -10.37 -5.62
N GLY A 51 -4.54 -10.68 -5.71
CA GLY A 51 -5.01 -12.04 -5.99
C GLY A 51 -4.73 -13.04 -4.87
N LEU A 52 -4.40 -12.55 -3.66
CA LEU A 52 -4.22 -13.38 -2.45
C LEU A 52 -5.57 -13.84 -1.88
N ARG A 53 -6.65 -13.15 -2.25
CA ARG A 53 -8.03 -13.50 -1.98
C ARG A 53 -8.87 -13.32 -3.25
N GLY A 54 -9.87 -14.18 -3.44
CA GLY A 54 -10.85 -13.99 -4.50
C GLY A 54 -11.99 -13.10 -4.02
N PRO A 55 -12.49 -12.15 -4.83
CA PRO A 55 -13.67 -11.38 -4.50
C PRO A 55 -14.94 -12.24 -4.58
N ASP A 56 -15.99 -11.87 -3.83
CA ASP A 56 -17.33 -12.47 -3.93
C ASP A 56 -17.99 -12.02 -5.25
N THR A 57 -17.90 -10.71 -5.55
CA THR A 57 -18.39 -10.10 -6.79
C THR A 57 -17.37 -9.10 -7.35
N GLY A 58 -17.56 -8.70 -8.60
CA GLY A 58 -16.71 -7.73 -9.26
C GLY A 58 -15.45 -8.33 -9.85
N THR A 59 -14.60 -7.47 -10.37
CA THR A 59 -13.39 -7.87 -11.09
C THR A 59 -12.20 -6.96 -10.76
N VAL A 60 -11.02 -7.56 -10.73
CA VAL A 60 -9.73 -6.84 -10.75
C VAL A 60 -9.09 -7.08 -12.11
N ARG A 61 -8.58 -6.03 -12.74
CA ARG A 61 -7.88 -6.13 -14.02
C ARG A 61 -6.51 -5.45 -13.92
N TYR A 62 -5.58 -6.04 -14.63
CA TYR A 62 -4.24 -5.51 -14.90
C TYR A 62 -4.15 -5.18 -16.39
N ASP A 63 -4.13 -3.90 -16.75
CA ASP A 63 -4.42 -3.41 -18.08
C ASP A 63 -5.78 -3.97 -18.55
N ASP A 64 -5.80 -4.65 -19.69
CA ASP A 64 -7.02 -5.25 -20.28
C ASP A 64 -7.26 -6.70 -19.82
N THR A 65 -6.38 -7.26 -18.98
CA THR A 65 -6.45 -8.66 -18.58
C THR A 65 -7.06 -8.81 -17.19
N SER A 66 -8.09 -9.63 -17.06
CA SER A 66 -8.66 -9.97 -15.74
C SER A 66 -7.64 -10.72 -14.88
N LEU A 67 -7.59 -10.40 -13.59
CA LEU A 67 -6.77 -11.13 -12.63
C LEU A 67 -7.03 -12.64 -12.61
N ARG A 68 -8.26 -13.06 -12.90
CA ARG A 68 -8.66 -14.47 -12.98
C ARG A 68 -8.00 -15.19 -14.17
N ASP A 69 -7.75 -14.46 -15.26
CA ASP A 69 -7.14 -14.98 -16.49
C ASP A 69 -5.61 -14.93 -16.42
N LEU A 70 -5.06 -14.10 -15.52
CA LEU A 70 -3.63 -14.07 -15.24
C LEU A 70 -3.23 -15.32 -14.43
N GLY A 71 -2.38 -16.17 -15.00
CA GLY A 71 -1.78 -17.27 -14.25
C GLY A 71 -0.92 -16.74 -13.09
N ARG A 72 -0.87 -17.47 -11.97
CA ARG A 72 -0.13 -17.05 -10.75
C ARG A 72 1.32 -16.64 -11.04
N ARG A 73 2.02 -17.35 -11.92
CA ARG A 73 3.40 -17.02 -12.28
C ARG A 73 3.52 -15.76 -13.11
N ALA A 74 2.57 -15.50 -14.02
CA ALA A 74 2.52 -14.27 -14.80
C ALA A 74 2.26 -13.06 -13.89
N LEU A 75 1.30 -13.18 -12.98
CA LEU A 75 1.04 -12.16 -11.97
C LEU A 75 2.27 -11.91 -11.10
N ALA A 76 2.92 -12.96 -10.59
CA ALA A 76 4.10 -12.84 -9.73
C ALA A 76 5.35 -12.26 -10.45
N ARG A 77 5.39 -12.24 -11.78
CA ARG A 77 6.42 -11.54 -12.55
C ARG A 77 6.09 -10.08 -12.81
N ARG A 78 4.88 -9.69 -12.56
CA ARG A 78 4.35 -8.37 -12.84
C ARG A 78 4.14 -7.54 -11.58
N LEU A 79 3.59 -8.16 -10.54
CA LEU A 79 3.17 -7.52 -9.29
C LEU A 79 4.06 -7.94 -8.13
N ALA A 80 4.61 -6.97 -7.41
CA ALA A 80 5.23 -7.20 -6.12
C ALA A 80 4.32 -6.71 -4.98
N VAL A 81 4.40 -7.42 -3.84
CA VAL A 81 3.65 -7.07 -2.63
C VAL A 81 4.62 -6.92 -1.46
N VAL A 82 4.51 -5.79 -0.77
CA VAL A 82 5.22 -5.49 0.48
C VAL A 82 4.18 -5.46 1.59
N GLU A 83 4.16 -6.50 2.41
CA GLU A 83 3.25 -6.62 3.56
C GLU A 83 3.85 -5.96 4.80
N GLN A 84 2.97 -5.55 5.74
CA GLN A 84 3.35 -4.86 6.97
C GLN A 84 4.24 -5.72 7.87
N ASP A 85 3.88 -7.00 8.07
CA ASP A 85 4.59 -7.93 8.94
C ASP A 85 5.09 -9.16 8.17
N VAL A 86 6.40 -9.25 7.96
CA VAL A 86 7.03 -10.47 7.46
C VAL A 86 7.82 -11.13 8.59
N THR A 87 7.24 -12.16 9.16
CA THR A 87 7.93 -13.05 10.11
C THR A 87 8.77 -14.05 9.32
N ALA A 88 10.08 -13.79 9.23
CA ALA A 88 11.01 -14.80 8.78
C ALA A 88 11.40 -15.67 9.99
N HIS A 89 10.99 -16.94 9.98
CA HIS A 89 11.27 -17.88 11.09
C HIS A 89 12.67 -18.51 11.04
N ASN A 90 13.45 -18.26 9.99
CA ASN A 90 14.75 -18.88 9.76
C ASN A 90 15.89 -17.85 9.83
N HIS A 91 17.11 -18.31 10.13
CA HIS A 91 18.34 -17.53 10.08
C HIS A 91 18.73 -17.20 8.62
N VAL A 92 17.92 -16.37 7.95
CA VAL A 92 18.19 -15.93 6.57
C VAL A 92 18.93 -14.61 6.58
N SER A 93 19.86 -14.45 5.62
CA SER A 93 20.54 -13.16 5.40
C SER A 93 19.67 -12.19 4.61
N VAL A 94 19.99 -10.91 4.70
CA VAL A 94 19.38 -9.85 3.87
C VAL A 94 19.40 -10.24 2.40
N ARG A 95 20.56 -10.69 1.88
CA ARG A 95 20.69 -11.13 0.50
C ARG A 95 19.72 -12.26 0.14
N GLN A 96 19.62 -13.28 1.00
CA GLN A 96 18.70 -14.39 0.77
C GLN A 96 17.23 -13.95 0.73
N VAL A 97 16.86 -12.96 1.55
CA VAL A 97 15.51 -12.37 1.48
C VAL A 97 15.28 -11.68 0.14
N VAL A 98 16.24 -10.90 -0.37
CA VAL A 98 16.12 -10.19 -1.65
C VAL A 98 16.10 -11.18 -2.82
N GLU A 99 16.87 -12.27 -2.77
CA GLU A 99 16.90 -13.34 -3.75
C GLU A 99 15.53 -14.02 -3.94
N LEU A 100 14.64 -14.00 -2.93
CA LEU A 100 13.26 -14.48 -3.07
C LEU A 100 12.48 -13.71 -4.13
N GLY A 101 12.83 -12.46 -4.42
CA GLY A 101 12.25 -11.67 -5.51
C GLY A 101 12.46 -12.32 -6.88
N ARG A 102 13.48 -13.16 -7.05
CA ARG A 102 13.75 -13.87 -8.31
C ARG A 102 12.98 -15.19 -8.45
N THR A 103 12.26 -15.63 -7.41
CA THR A 103 11.50 -16.89 -7.42
C THR A 103 10.55 -17.04 -8.63
N PRO A 104 9.79 -16.01 -9.08
CA PRO A 104 8.88 -16.15 -10.22
C PRO A 104 9.59 -16.44 -11.55
N PHE A 105 10.87 -16.15 -11.67
CA PHE A 105 11.66 -16.30 -12.89
C PHE A 105 12.36 -17.65 -12.98
N ARG A 106 12.43 -18.39 -11.88
CA ARG A 106 13.20 -19.64 -11.74
C ARG A 106 12.31 -20.87 -11.78
N GLY A 107 12.84 -21.98 -12.25
CA GLY A 107 12.26 -23.29 -12.04
C GLY A 107 12.46 -23.77 -10.60
N ARG A 108 11.78 -24.85 -10.22
CA ARG A 108 11.75 -25.34 -8.82
C ARG A 108 13.14 -25.64 -8.24
N PHE A 109 14.09 -26.04 -9.08
CA PHE A 109 15.44 -26.47 -8.68
C PHE A 109 16.55 -25.65 -9.35
N ASP A 110 16.20 -24.57 -10.06
CA ASP A 110 17.20 -23.77 -10.74
C ASP A 110 18.01 -22.93 -9.76
N ALA A 111 19.31 -22.88 -9.94
CA ALA A 111 20.16 -21.92 -9.23
C ALA A 111 19.93 -20.50 -9.76
N LEU A 112 20.32 -19.49 -8.98
CA LEU A 112 20.36 -18.11 -9.44
C LEU A 112 21.38 -17.98 -10.58
N THR A 113 20.94 -17.38 -11.67
CA THR A 113 21.83 -17.02 -12.78
C THR A 113 22.68 -15.78 -12.43
N ASP A 114 23.72 -15.51 -13.21
CA ASP A 114 24.50 -14.27 -13.03
C ASP A 114 23.66 -13.01 -13.33
N HIS A 115 22.65 -13.14 -14.19
CA HIS A 115 21.67 -12.09 -14.41
C HIS A 115 20.84 -11.82 -13.15
N ASP A 116 20.31 -12.86 -12.50
CA ASP A 116 19.56 -12.71 -11.25
C ASP A 116 20.40 -12.11 -10.14
N ARG A 117 21.69 -12.50 -10.04
CA ARG A 117 22.61 -11.94 -9.04
C ARG A 117 22.82 -10.43 -9.24
N ARG A 118 23.02 -9.98 -10.49
CA ARG A 118 23.13 -8.54 -10.80
C ARG A 118 21.87 -7.76 -10.44
N ILE A 119 20.68 -8.33 -10.69
CA ILE A 119 19.41 -7.70 -10.29
C ILE A 119 19.31 -7.57 -8.77
N VAL A 120 19.67 -8.63 -8.03
CA VAL A 120 19.69 -8.63 -6.57
C VAL A 120 20.69 -7.58 -6.05
N ASP A 121 21.89 -7.50 -6.61
CA ASP A 121 22.90 -6.51 -6.23
C ASP A 121 22.38 -5.08 -6.45
N ALA A 122 21.84 -4.80 -7.63
CA ALA A 122 21.25 -3.49 -7.95
C ALA A 122 20.07 -3.13 -7.03
N ALA A 123 19.23 -4.11 -6.66
CA ALA A 123 18.12 -3.89 -5.75
C ALA A 123 18.61 -3.55 -4.33
N LEU A 124 19.66 -4.23 -3.84
CA LEU A 124 20.29 -3.96 -2.55
C LEU A 124 20.93 -2.55 -2.49
N GLU A 125 21.61 -2.16 -3.56
CA GLU A 125 22.21 -0.83 -3.69
C GLU A 125 21.14 0.26 -3.71
N ARG A 126 20.04 0.05 -4.48
CA ARG A 126 18.99 1.05 -4.65
C ARG A 126 18.29 1.44 -3.36
N VAL A 127 18.20 0.54 -2.39
CA VAL A 127 17.57 0.80 -1.09
C VAL A 127 18.58 1.00 0.04
N ASP A 128 19.87 1.13 -0.26
CA ASP A 128 20.96 1.37 0.71
C ASP A 128 21.03 0.31 1.82
N VAL A 129 21.08 -0.98 1.42
CA VAL A 129 21.31 -2.12 2.34
C VAL A 129 22.37 -3.10 1.83
N ALA A 130 23.14 -2.73 0.81
CA ALA A 130 24.17 -3.58 0.21
C ALA A 130 25.29 -3.95 1.21
N ASP A 131 25.69 -3.02 2.08
CA ASP A 131 26.67 -3.24 3.15
C ASP A 131 26.21 -4.25 4.20
N LYS A 132 24.90 -4.47 4.30
CA LYS A 132 24.24 -5.37 5.29
C LYS A 132 23.82 -6.72 4.69
N GLN A 133 24.13 -7.00 3.43
CA GLN A 133 23.63 -8.15 2.68
C GLN A 133 23.91 -9.51 3.36
N HIS A 134 24.96 -9.60 4.15
CA HIS A 134 25.34 -10.83 4.88
C HIS A 134 24.83 -10.87 6.32
N ARG A 135 24.21 -9.79 6.83
CA ARG A 135 23.61 -9.76 8.16
C ARG A 135 22.36 -10.63 8.21
N SER A 136 22.12 -11.22 9.38
CA SER A 136 20.89 -11.97 9.62
C SER A 136 19.69 -11.02 9.69
N TRP A 137 18.59 -11.39 9.06
CA TRP A 137 17.31 -10.66 9.09
C TRP A 137 16.87 -10.25 10.50
N HIS A 138 17.09 -11.12 11.49
CA HIS A 138 16.68 -10.86 12.87
C HIS A 138 17.47 -9.76 13.57
N THR A 139 18.65 -9.41 13.05
CA THR A 139 19.52 -8.36 13.62
C THR A 139 19.27 -6.98 13.04
N LEU A 140 18.33 -6.87 12.11
CA LEU A 140 18.01 -5.63 11.43
C LEU A 140 17.05 -4.76 12.25
N SER A 141 17.23 -3.46 12.19
CA SER A 141 16.24 -2.47 12.64
C SER A 141 14.95 -2.55 11.81
N GLY A 142 13.87 -1.92 12.28
CA GLY A 142 12.61 -1.84 11.53
C GLY A 142 12.79 -1.23 10.13
N GLY A 143 13.53 -0.12 10.04
CA GLY A 143 13.81 0.54 8.76
C GLY A 143 14.68 -0.30 7.81
N GLU A 144 15.70 -1.01 8.34
CA GLU A 144 16.52 -1.93 7.53
C GLU A 144 15.69 -3.11 7.01
N LYS A 145 14.77 -3.65 7.82
CA LYS A 145 13.82 -4.68 7.38
C LYS A 145 12.92 -4.19 6.26
N GLN A 146 12.36 -2.99 6.41
CA GLN A 146 11.47 -2.39 5.42
C GLN A 146 12.20 -2.16 4.10
N ARG A 147 13.43 -1.60 4.13
CA ARG A 147 14.26 -1.44 2.92
C ARG A 147 14.59 -2.79 2.28
N THR A 148 14.90 -3.81 3.08
CA THR A 148 15.16 -5.17 2.56
C THR A 148 13.93 -5.76 1.88
N GLN A 149 12.73 -5.53 2.42
CA GLN A 149 11.47 -5.95 1.77
C GLN A 149 11.23 -5.21 0.45
N LEU A 150 11.54 -3.91 0.43
CA LEU A 150 11.46 -3.15 -0.82
C LEU A 150 12.52 -3.63 -1.84
N ALA A 151 13.76 -3.94 -1.41
CA ALA A 151 14.76 -4.56 -2.28
C ALA A 151 14.26 -5.88 -2.87
N ARG A 152 13.62 -6.74 -2.06
CA ARG A 152 12.98 -7.98 -2.53
C ARG A 152 11.94 -7.70 -3.61
N ALA A 153 11.08 -6.70 -3.38
CA ALA A 153 10.07 -6.28 -4.34
C ALA A 153 10.70 -5.77 -5.64
N LEU A 154 11.73 -4.93 -5.56
CA LEU A 154 12.46 -4.41 -6.72
C LEU A 154 13.22 -5.51 -7.48
N ALA A 155 13.80 -6.48 -6.77
CA ALA A 155 14.45 -7.64 -7.40
C ALA A 155 13.49 -8.51 -8.22
N GLN A 156 12.19 -8.34 -8.05
CA GLN A 156 11.16 -8.97 -8.87
C GLN A 156 10.95 -8.24 -10.21
N GLU A 157 11.55 -7.05 -10.41
CA GLU A 157 11.38 -6.18 -11.58
C GLU A 157 9.88 -5.97 -11.91
N PRO A 158 9.08 -5.52 -10.93
CA PRO A 158 7.65 -5.45 -11.07
C PRO A 158 7.25 -4.25 -11.96
N ARG A 159 6.05 -4.34 -12.54
CA ARG A 159 5.37 -3.18 -13.15
C ARG A 159 4.49 -2.46 -12.14
N GLU A 160 3.98 -3.20 -11.18
CA GLU A 160 3.15 -2.68 -10.10
C GLU A 160 3.65 -3.15 -8.74
N ILE A 161 3.54 -2.27 -7.73
CA ILE A 161 3.87 -2.59 -6.34
C ILE A 161 2.66 -2.24 -5.46
N LEU A 162 2.25 -3.18 -4.62
CA LEU A 162 1.28 -2.94 -3.55
C LEU A 162 2.01 -2.91 -2.22
N LEU A 163 1.79 -1.85 -1.43
CA LEU A 163 2.44 -1.68 -0.14
C LEU A 163 1.37 -1.50 0.96
N ASP A 164 1.39 -2.40 1.94
CA ASP A 164 0.47 -2.33 3.08
C ASP A 164 1.17 -1.67 4.26
N GLU A 165 0.85 -0.39 4.52
CA GLU A 165 1.36 0.44 5.61
C GLU A 165 2.90 0.45 5.74
N PRO A 166 3.64 0.73 4.65
CA PRO A 166 5.09 0.58 4.60
C PRO A 166 5.84 1.59 5.49
N THR A 167 5.17 2.62 5.97
CA THR A 167 5.73 3.66 6.84
C THR A 167 5.55 3.39 8.33
N ASN A 168 4.81 2.36 8.71
CA ASN A 168 4.58 2.03 10.11
C ASN A 168 5.88 1.60 10.80
N HIS A 169 6.03 2.03 12.05
CA HIS A 169 7.20 1.74 12.90
C HIS A 169 8.53 2.30 12.37
N LEU A 170 8.50 3.18 11.36
CA LEU A 170 9.65 3.91 10.88
C LEU A 170 9.70 5.29 11.55
N ASP A 171 10.91 5.78 11.84
CA ASP A 171 11.09 7.18 12.17
C ASP A 171 10.83 8.08 10.95
N ILE A 172 10.60 9.36 11.21
CA ILE A 172 10.24 10.34 10.17
C ILE A 172 11.23 10.35 9.00
N ARG A 173 12.53 10.27 9.27
CA ARG A 173 13.55 10.26 8.24
C ARG A 173 13.37 9.07 7.29
N HIS A 174 13.24 7.86 7.84
CA HIS A 174 13.09 6.64 7.06
C HIS A 174 11.75 6.57 6.31
N GLN A 175 10.67 7.18 6.86
CA GLN A 175 9.39 7.32 6.13
C GLN A 175 9.56 8.17 4.87
N LEU A 176 10.22 9.34 5.00
CA LEU A 176 10.46 10.22 3.87
C LEU A 176 11.37 9.56 2.82
N GLU A 177 12.50 8.97 3.24
CA GLU A 177 13.43 8.27 2.34
C GLU A 177 12.73 7.14 1.56
N LEU A 178 11.83 6.38 2.22
CA LEU A 178 11.06 5.32 1.56
C LEU A 178 10.12 5.89 0.48
N LEU A 179 9.38 6.94 0.82
CA LEU A 179 8.40 7.53 -0.11
C LEU A 179 9.11 8.32 -1.24
N ASP A 180 10.21 9.00 -0.95
CA ASP A 180 11.06 9.61 -1.96
C ASP A 180 11.57 8.56 -2.95
N LEU A 181 12.04 7.40 -2.45
CA LEU A 181 12.47 6.29 -3.29
C LEU A 181 11.33 5.79 -4.18
N LEU A 182 10.12 5.57 -3.63
CA LEU A 182 8.95 5.15 -4.43
C LEU A 182 8.67 6.14 -5.57
N GLY A 183 8.80 7.45 -5.31
CA GLY A 183 8.62 8.50 -6.31
C GLY A 183 9.65 8.48 -7.45
N THR A 184 10.81 7.82 -7.26
CA THR A 184 11.84 7.66 -8.31
C THR A 184 11.69 6.39 -9.14
N LEU A 185 10.73 5.52 -8.79
CA LEU A 185 10.50 4.27 -9.50
C LEU A 185 9.57 4.49 -10.69
N ASP A 186 9.90 3.91 -11.82
CA ASP A 186 9.01 3.87 -13.00
C ASP A 186 8.05 2.67 -12.90
N VAL A 187 7.26 2.66 -11.82
CA VAL A 187 6.29 1.59 -11.53
C VAL A 187 5.00 2.20 -10.98
N THR A 188 3.89 1.52 -11.17
CA THR A 188 2.62 1.90 -10.55
C THR A 188 2.59 1.42 -9.11
N CYS A 189 2.36 2.32 -8.15
CA CYS A 189 2.28 1.99 -6.73
C CYS A 189 0.87 2.17 -6.17
N VAL A 190 0.39 1.21 -5.39
CA VAL A 190 -0.79 1.39 -4.52
C VAL A 190 -0.32 1.22 -3.08
N VAL A 191 -0.44 2.27 -2.29
CA VAL A 191 0.17 2.35 -0.94
C VAL A 191 -0.91 2.65 0.09
N ALA A 192 -1.13 1.76 1.05
CA ALA A 192 -1.95 2.08 2.22
C ALA A 192 -1.14 3.00 3.16
N LEU A 193 -1.69 4.16 3.47
CA LEU A 193 -1.09 5.15 4.36
C LEU A 193 -2.07 5.57 5.45
N HIS A 194 -1.52 5.97 6.61
CA HIS A 194 -2.30 6.56 7.70
C HIS A 194 -2.11 8.08 7.79
N ASP A 195 -0.96 8.58 7.37
CA ASP A 195 -0.64 10.00 7.45
C ASP A 195 -1.14 10.74 6.22
N LEU A 196 -2.09 11.67 6.43
CA LEU A 196 -2.69 12.47 5.36
C LEU A 196 -1.69 13.44 4.73
N ASN A 197 -0.71 13.94 5.50
CA ASN A 197 0.33 14.83 4.97
C ASN A 197 1.31 14.07 4.07
N LEU A 198 1.69 12.84 4.44
CA LEU A 198 2.49 11.99 3.58
C LEU A 198 1.73 11.65 2.28
N ALA A 199 0.45 11.32 2.39
CA ALA A 199 -0.37 11.07 1.21
C ALA A 199 -0.52 12.33 0.33
N ALA A 200 -0.74 13.49 0.93
CA ALA A 200 -0.84 14.76 0.22
C ALA A 200 0.45 15.14 -0.52
N ARG A 201 1.60 14.75 0.01
CA ARG A 201 2.91 15.08 -0.55
C ARG A 201 3.38 14.10 -1.64
N TYR A 202 3.09 12.81 -1.46
CA TYR A 202 3.72 11.75 -2.26
C TYR A 202 2.77 11.05 -3.23
N CYS A 203 1.45 11.12 -3.01
CA CYS A 203 0.50 10.44 -3.88
C CYS A 203 0.02 11.35 -5.00
N ASP A 204 -0.02 10.82 -6.22
CA ASP A 204 -0.66 11.49 -7.37
C ASP A 204 -2.19 11.46 -7.23
N HIS A 205 -2.71 10.36 -6.69
CA HIS A 205 -4.12 10.13 -6.42
C HIS A 205 -4.32 9.51 -5.04
N VAL A 206 -5.45 9.76 -4.43
CA VAL A 206 -5.88 9.12 -3.19
C VAL A 206 -7.26 8.51 -3.36
N VAL A 207 -7.48 7.40 -2.67
CA VAL A 207 -8.78 6.73 -2.54
C VAL A 207 -9.09 6.64 -1.05
N ILE A 208 -10.18 7.27 -0.64
CA ILE A 208 -10.61 7.26 0.76
C ILE A 208 -11.60 6.12 0.97
N LEU A 209 -11.21 5.21 1.86
CA LEU A 209 -12.04 4.08 2.28
C LEU A 209 -12.63 4.35 3.66
N ASP A 210 -13.93 4.16 3.79
CA ASP A 210 -14.62 4.13 5.08
C ASP A 210 -15.67 3.02 5.09
N HIS A 211 -15.74 2.25 6.17
CA HIS A 211 -16.67 1.13 6.34
C HIS A 211 -16.79 0.19 5.12
N GLY A 212 -15.65 -0.06 4.45
CA GLY A 212 -15.58 -0.96 3.30
C GLY A 212 -16.10 -0.37 1.98
N GLN A 213 -16.32 0.92 1.89
CA GLN A 213 -16.74 1.63 0.68
C GLN A 213 -15.74 2.72 0.31
N VAL A 214 -15.67 3.07 -0.97
CA VAL A 214 -14.96 4.25 -1.44
C VAL A 214 -15.85 5.46 -1.21
N VAL A 215 -15.42 6.37 -0.34
CA VAL A 215 -16.14 7.62 -0.06
C VAL A 215 -15.81 8.68 -1.09
N ASP A 216 -14.53 8.79 -1.47
CA ASP A 216 -14.06 9.72 -2.50
C ASP A 216 -12.74 9.24 -3.10
N ALA A 217 -12.44 9.69 -4.33
CA ALA A 217 -11.21 9.38 -5.03
C ALA A 217 -10.83 10.51 -6.00
N GLY A 218 -9.54 10.87 -6.03
CA GLY A 218 -9.05 11.94 -6.90
C GLY A 218 -7.65 12.39 -6.52
N THR A 219 -7.26 13.59 -6.91
CA THR A 219 -5.99 14.17 -6.47
C THR A 219 -6.08 14.55 -4.98
N PRO A 220 -4.97 14.52 -4.21
CA PRO A 220 -4.99 14.93 -2.81
C PRO A 220 -5.63 16.29 -2.59
N GLY A 221 -5.36 17.26 -3.48
CA GLY A 221 -5.88 18.62 -3.35
C GLY A 221 -7.39 18.77 -3.62
N THR A 222 -8.02 17.78 -4.24
CA THR A 222 -9.47 17.77 -4.48
C THR A 222 -10.23 16.96 -3.44
N VAL A 223 -9.61 15.90 -2.93
CA VAL A 223 -10.26 14.92 -2.04
C VAL A 223 -10.06 15.26 -0.57
N LEU A 224 -8.86 15.71 -0.17
CA LEU A 224 -8.58 15.98 1.24
C LEU A 224 -9.17 17.34 1.63
N THR A 225 -10.47 17.38 1.90
CA THR A 225 -11.19 18.56 2.44
C THR A 225 -11.42 18.42 3.93
N ALA A 226 -11.65 19.55 4.62
CA ALA A 226 -11.91 19.55 6.06
C ALA A 226 -13.17 18.75 6.40
N GLU A 227 -14.21 18.89 5.58
CA GLU A 227 -15.50 18.22 5.74
C GLU A 227 -15.35 16.71 5.57
N LEU A 228 -14.58 16.24 4.55
CA LEU A 228 -14.35 14.83 4.34
C LEU A 228 -13.54 14.21 5.50
N ILE A 229 -12.47 14.90 5.92
CA ILE A 229 -11.62 14.41 7.01
C ILE A 229 -12.41 14.36 8.32
N GLU A 230 -13.23 15.38 8.60
CA GLU A 230 -14.10 15.36 9.78
C GLU A 230 -15.10 14.19 9.72
N SER A 231 -15.75 13.97 8.58
CA SER A 231 -16.76 12.92 8.45
C SER A 231 -16.18 11.51 8.56
N VAL A 232 -14.98 11.27 7.97
CA VAL A 232 -14.36 9.93 7.88
C VAL A 232 -13.50 9.62 9.11
N TYR A 233 -12.76 10.60 9.60
CA TYR A 233 -11.79 10.39 10.69
C TYR A 233 -12.27 10.92 12.05
N GLY A 234 -13.37 11.69 12.09
CA GLY A 234 -13.88 12.26 13.32
C GLY A 234 -12.94 13.32 13.94
N VAL A 235 -12.21 14.05 13.11
CA VAL A 235 -11.26 15.07 13.56
C VAL A 235 -11.45 16.38 12.80
N ASN A 236 -11.45 17.50 13.54
CA ASN A 236 -11.44 18.83 12.95
C ASN A 236 -10.02 19.16 12.47
N VAL A 237 -9.90 19.67 11.26
CA VAL A 237 -8.62 20.03 10.66
C VAL A 237 -8.67 21.43 10.05
N LEU A 238 -7.50 22.05 9.95
CA LEU A 238 -7.25 23.17 9.07
C LEU A 238 -6.46 22.66 7.86
N ILE A 239 -6.91 23.01 6.67
CA ILE A 239 -6.23 22.69 5.42
C ILE A 239 -5.71 23.96 4.80
N ASP A 240 -4.41 24.03 4.63
CA ASP A 240 -3.73 25.13 3.96
C ASP A 240 -2.66 24.61 2.99
N ARG A 241 -1.92 25.52 2.38
CA ARG A 241 -0.78 25.16 1.55
C ARG A 241 0.50 25.67 2.19
N GLU A 242 1.49 24.81 2.24
CA GLU A 242 2.83 25.18 2.70
C GLU A 242 3.38 26.28 1.77
N PRO A 243 3.78 27.46 2.33
CA PRO A 243 4.11 28.64 1.53
C PRO A 243 5.29 28.46 0.56
N THR A 244 6.24 27.59 0.93
CA THR A 244 7.48 27.38 0.16
C THR A 244 7.30 26.41 -1.00
N THR A 245 6.58 25.31 -0.76
CA THR A 245 6.42 24.20 -1.72
C THR A 245 5.06 24.19 -2.42
N GLY A 246 4.07 24.90 -1.89
CA GLY A 246 2.68 24.83 -2.34
C GLY A 246 1.98 23.51 -2.00
N ALA A 247 2.65 22.58 -1.32
CA ALA A 247 2.09 21.30 -0.93
C ALA A 247 0.92 21.48 0.03
N LEU A 248 -0.09 20.61 -0.09
CA LEU A 248 -1.22 20.58 0.83
C LEU A 248 -0.72 20.20 2.23
N ARG A 249 -1.20 20.93 3.24
CA ARG A 249 -0.89 20.69 4.65
C ARG A 249 -2.18 20.52 5.44
N VAL A 250 -2.26 19.39 6.15
CA VAL A 250 -3.36 19.07 7.07
C VAL A 250 -2.88 19.28 8.49
N THR A 251 -3.47 20.25 9.19
CA THR A 251 -3.20 20.54 10.60
C THR A 251 -4.35 20.01 11.45
N TYR A 252 -4.07 19.02 12.29
CA TYR A 252 -5.08 18.44 13.18
C TYR A 252 -5.35 19.39 14.36
N LEU A 253 -6.63 19.73 14.61
CA LEU A 253 -7.04 20.68 15.65
C LEU A 253 -7.61 19.96 16.87
N ALA A 254 -8.65 19.15 16.69
CA ALA A 254 -9.32 18.45 17.76
C ALA A 254 -10.08 17.22 17.25
N ALA A 255 -10.24 16.20 18.09
CA ALA A 255 -11.21 15.15 17.82
C ALA A 255 -12.64 15.71 17.94
N VAL A 256 -13.52 15.32 17.03
CA VAL A 256 -14.95 15.63 17.10
C VAL A 256 -15.52 14.89 18.32
N ARG A 257 -16.03 15.66 19.32
CA ARG A 257 -16.73 15.05 20.45
C ARG A 257 -18.09 14.58 19.93
N GLU A 258 -18.38 13.29 20.01
CA GLU A 258 -19.75 12.81 19.84
C GLU A 258 -20.62 13.54 20.84
N THR A 259 -21.45 14.45 20.36
CA THR A 259 -22.46 15.10 21.19
C THR A 259 -23.41 13.97 21.61
N THR A 260 -23.60 13.78 22.91
CA THR A 260 -24.36 12.72 23.61
C THR A 260 -25.83 12.59 23.18
N ALA A 261 -26.24 13.26 22.11
CA ALA A 261 -27.59 13.24 21.53
C ALA A 261 -27.98 11.94 20.81
N ARG A 262 -27.00 11.12 20.36
CA ARG A 262 -27.32 9.83 19.69
C ARG A 262 -27.60 8.69 20.67
N LYS A 263 -27.16 8.78 21.93
CA LYS A 263 -27.45 7.74 22.96
C LYS A 263 -28.87 7.83 23.52
N ALA A 264 -29.54 8.97 23.41
CA ALA A 264 -30.88 9.17 23.94
C ALA A 264 -32.00 8.60 23.02
N MET A 265 -31.69 8.21 21.77
CA MET A 265 -32.71 7.63 20.86
C MET A 265 -32.69 6.11 20.79
N GLN A 266 -31.74 5.42 21.46
CA GLN A 266 -31.67 3.98 21.52
C GLN A 266 -32.20 3.38 22.82
N ASP A 267 -32.47 4.19 23.84
CA ASP A 267 -32.93 3.75 25.16
C ASP A 267 -34.43 4.15 25.47
N ASP A 268 -35.30 4.28 24.45
CA ASP A 268 -36.72 4.43 24.69
C ASP A 268 -37.43 3.08 24.43
N PRO A 269 -37.68 2.28 25.47
CA PRO A 269 -38.47 1.06 25.36
C PRO A 269 -39.96 1.40 25.41
N ARG A 270 -40.62 1.43 24.26
CA ARG A 270 -42.07 1.29 24.18
C ARG A 270 -42.48 0.12 23.31
#